data_3531fca131b53bde71efb9808c0f6a78
#
_entry.id   3531fca131b53bde71efb9808c0f6a78
#
_cell.length_a   1.000
_cell.length_b   1.000
_cell.length_c   1.000
_cell.angle_alpha   90.00
_cell.angle_beta   90.00
_cell.angle_gamma   90.00
#
_symmetry.space_group_name_H-M   'P 1'
#
loop_
_entity.id
_entity.type
_entity.pdbx_description
1 polymer ?
#
loop_
_entity_poly.entity_id
_entity_poly.type
_entity_poly.pdbx_seq_one_letter_code
_entity_poly.pdbx_strand_id
1 'polypeptide(L)'
;AEGSSSGWSYPTWPSHIDHILITNELFDEFENTNSEVQTIKIDEHLDGGWYEYDQNVSDHRPVALKLDFGEVLSVDYTEGWNLVGLPLIVEDNDYQMLFPDAVNGTLYSFNGSYHSEEFIEMGTGYWLRFQDSGSAVMLGNPVYELSLSVNAGWNLISAISIPVEIGAIIDPDNIIINGTIYGFDSGYISVDELVPGEGYWVRTNNSGSIVLISE
;
A
#
# COMPACT_ATOMS: atom_id res chain seq x y z
N ALA A 1 -4.58 -20.48 16.73
CA ALA A 1 -5.88 -21.12 17.01
C ALA A 1 -5.88 -21.78 18.40
N GLU A 2 -5.88 -20.98 19.47
CA GLU A 2 -5.96 -21.48 20.83
C GLU A 2 -7.44 -21.66 21.24
N GLY A 3 -7.80 -22.85 21.70
CA GLY A 3 -8.92 -23.07 22.63
C GLY A 3 -10.26 -23.49 22.03
N SER A 4 -10.46 -23.66 20.73
CA SER A 4 -11.73 -24.15 20.18
C SER A 4 -11.54 -25.38 19.28
N SER A 5 -12.26 -26.47 19.59
CA SER A 5 -12.28 -27.69 18.76
C SER A 5 -12.73 -27.45 17.32
N SER A 6 -13.43 -26.33 17.08
CA SER A 6 -13.88 -25.95 15.74
C SER A 6 -12.73 -25.61 14.79
N GLY A 7 -11.56 -25.23 15.31
CA GLY A 7 -10.38 -24.91 14.52
C GLY A 7 -9.35 -26.04 14.42
N TRP A 8 -9.59 -27.21 15.03
CA TRP A 8 -8.61 -28.28 15.02
C TRP A 8 -8.62 -29.05 13.69
N SER A 9 -7.41 -29.37 13.22
CA SER A 9 -7.23 -30.24 12.04
C SER A 9 -7.63 -31.69 12.33
N TYR A 10 -7.54 -32.11 13.59
CA TYR A 10 -8.02 -33.42 14.08
C TYR A 10 -9.13 -33.24 15.12
N PRO A 11 -10.43 -33.14 14.68
CA PRO A 11 -11.53 -32.74 15.55
C PRO A 11 -11.86 -33.65 16.71
N THR A 12 -11.56 -34.94 16.60
CA THR A 12 -11.87 -35.96 17.63
C THR A 12 -10.85 -35.99 18.78
N TRP A 13 -9.72 -35.31 18.64
CA TRP A 13 -8.67 -35.20 19.63
C TRP A 13 -8.24 -33.73 19.77
N PRO A 14 -8.12 -33.16 20.98
CA PRO A 14 -7.79 -31.75 21.16
C PRO A 14 -6.32 -31.45 20.77
N SER A 15 -6.02 -31.51 19.50
CA SER A 15 -4.66 -31.39 18.98
C SER A 15 -4.62 -30.72 17.59
N HIS A 16 -3.62 -29.86 17.40
CA HIS A 16 -3.16 -29.41 16.10
C HIS A 16 -1.94 -30.25 15.72
N ILE A 17 -2.13 -31.26 14.89
CA ILE A 17 -1.07 -32.17 14.46
C ILE A 17 -0.59 -31.92 13.04
N ASP A 18 -1.40 -31.20 12.26
CA ASP A 18 -1.04 -30.82 10.91
C ASP A 18 -0.37 -29.44 10.92
N HIS A 19 0.80 -29.33 10.29
CA HIS A 19 1.62 -28.13 10.29
C HIS A 19 2.08 -27.80 8.88
N ILE A 20 2.19 -26.50 8.60
CA ILE A 20 2.87 -25.97 7.43
C ILE A 20 4.17 -25.34 7.94
N LEU A 21 5.29 -25.77 7.35
CA LEU A 21 6.60 -25.19 7.64
C LEU A 21 6.94 -24.21 6.52
N ILE A 22 7.34 -23.02 6.91
CA ILE A 22 7.86 -21.99 5.99
C ILE A 22 9.30 -21.66 6.35
N THR A 23 10.07 -21.20 5.38
CA THR A 23 11.43 -20.71 5.61
C THR A 23 11.40 -19.24 5.98
N ASN A 24 12.51 -18.71 6.47
CA ASN A 24 12.60 -17.32 6.90
C ASN A 24 12.38 -16.30 5.75
N GLU A 25 12.57 -16.73 4.51
CA GLU A 25 12.30 -15.89 3.32
C GLU A 25 10.82 -15.59 3.10
N LEU A 26 9.92 -16.27 3.83
CA LEU A 26 8.46 -16.08 3.76
C LEU A 26 7.88 -15.54 5.07
N PHE A 27 8.71 -15.11 6.02
CA PHE A 27 8.20 -14.63 7.31
C PHE A 27 7.50 -13.29 7.16
N ASP A 28 8.00 -12.40 6.33
CA ASP A 28 7.42 -11.08 6.11
C ASP A 28 6.03 -11.19 5.45
N GLU A 29 5.89 -12.06 4.42
CA GLU A 29 4.61 -12.37 3.82
C GLU A 29 3.65 -13.05 4.80
N PHE A 30 4.18 -13.91 5.69
CA PHE A 30 3.38 -14.57 6.71
C PHE A 30 2.88 -13.58 7.79
N GLU A 31 3.67 -12.58 8.15
CA GLU A 31 3.31 -11.53 9.10
C GLU A 31 2.40 -10.45 8.50
N ASN A 32 2.23 -10.44 7.17
CA ASN A 32 1.28 -9.55 6.51
C ASN A 32 -0.14 -9.77 7.04
N THR A 33 -0.87 -8.68 7.29
CA THR A 33 -2.22 -8.71 7.88
C THR A 33 -3.25 -9.47 7.05
N ASN A 34 -3.00 -9.62 5.74
CA ASN A 34 -3.86 -10.36 4.82
C ASN A 34 -3.46 -11.84 4.67
N SER A 35 -2.34 -12.25 5.29
CA SER A 35 -1.95 -13.65 5.34
C SER A 35 -2.73 -14.39 6.41
N GLU A 36 -3.11 -15.62 6.13
CA GLU A 36 -4.00 -16.39 6.97
C GLU A 36 -3.64 -17.87 6.98
N VAL A 37 -3.67 -18.49 8.18
CA VAL A 37 -3.64 -19.94 8.34
C VAL A 37 -5.03 -20.41 8.71
N GLN A 38 -5.58 -21.34 7.93
CA GLN A 38 -6.93 -21.80 8.11
C GLN A 38 -7.03 -23.33 8.06
N THR A 39 -7.83 -23.92 8.95
CA THR A 39 -8.29 -25.31 8.83
C THR A 39 -9.51 -25.32 7.91
N ILE A 40 -9.43 -26.03 6.78
CA ILE A 40 -10.51 -26.12 5.80
C ILE A 40 -11.53 -27.16 6.25
N LYS A 41 -12.75 -26.72 6.53
CA LYS A 41 -13.82 -27.54 7.07
C LYS A 41 -14.74 -28.07 5.98
N ILE A 42 -14.23 -28.98 5.14
CA ILE A 42 -14.99 -29.62 4.05
C ILE A 42 -16.19 -30.38 4.62
N ASP A 43 -16.05 -30.95 5.81
CA ASP A 43 -17.09 -31.69 6.51
C ASP A 43 -18.36 -30.86 6.78
N GLU A 44 -18.25 -29.55 6.97
CA GLU A 44 -19.42 -28.67 7.15
C GLU A 44 -20.30 -28.54 5.89
N HIS A 45 -19.79 -28.99 4.73
CA HIS A 45 -20.50 -28.99 3.44
C HIS A 45 -21.03 -30.37 3.02
N LEU A 46 -20.85 -31.40 3.85
CA LEU A 46 -21.34 -32.75 3.62
C LEU A 46 -22.63 -32.99 4.41
N ASP A 47 -23.58 -33.74 3.84
CA ASP A 47 -24.86 -34.05 4.49
C ASP A 47 -24.66 -34.86 5.81
N GLY A 48 -23.68 -35.75 5.86
CA GLY A 48 -23.30 -36.54 7.02
C GLY A 48 -22.26 -35.87 7.90
N GLY A 49 -21.86 -34.65 7.58
CA GLY A 49 -20.90 -33.84 8.37
C GLY A 49 -19.56 -34.50 8.56
N TRP A 50 -18.98 -34.30 9.77
CA TRP A 50 -17.68 -34.88 10.13
C TRP A 50 -17.65 -36.39 10.00
N TYR A 51 -18.73 -37.11 10.35
CA TYR A 51 -18.76 -38.57 10.28
C TYR A 51 -18.61 -39.07 8.85
N GLU A 52 -19.27 -38.45 7.89
CA GLU A 52 -19.14 -38.80 6.48
C GLU A 52 -17.73 -38.48 5.96
N TYR A 53 -17.18 -37.35 6.34
CA TYR A 53 -15.82 -36.94 5.98
C TYR A 53 -14.76 -37.89 6.52
N ASP A 54 -14.83 -38.22 7.81
CA ASP A 54 -13.92 -39.13 8.51
C ASP A 54 -13.91 -40.54 7.90
N GLN A 55 -15.08 -41.06 7.50
CA GLN A 55 -15.19 -42.40 6.94
C GLN A 55 -14.78 -42.50 5.45
N ASN A 56 -14.91 -41.42 4.69
CA ASN A 56 -14.78 -41.47 3.24
C ASN A 56 -13.61 -40.64 2.69
N VAL A 57 -13.06 -39.72 3.47
CA VAL A 57 -12.02 -38.79 3.03
C VAL A 57 -10.79 -38.85 3.93
N SER A 58 -10.88 -38.42 5.20
CA SER A 58 -9.75 -38.37 6.13
C SER A 58 -10.24 -38.09 7.55
N ASP A 59 -9.52 -38.62 8.53
CA ASP A 59 -9.62 -38.27 9.94
C ASP A 59 -8.97 -36.92 10.29
N HIS A 60 -8.39 -36.25 9.28
CA HIS A 60 -7.80 -34.91 9.37
C HIS A 60 -8.47 -33.93 8.42
N ARG A 61 -8.72 -32.72 8.89
CA ARG A 61 -9.08 -31.58 8.04
C ARG A 61 -7.83 -30.97 7.42
N PRO A 62 -7.85 -30.58 6.13
CA PRO A 62 -6.73 -29.88 5.51
C PRO A 62 -6.41 -28.56 6.23
N VAL A 63 -5.13 -28.25 6.35
CA VAL A 63 -4.64 -26.93 6.77
C VAL A 63 -4.14 -26.20 5.54
N ALA A 64 -4.60 -24.96 5.34
CA ALA A 64 -4.18 -24.10 4.25
C ALA A 64 -3.45 -22.86 4.80
N LEU A 65 -2.48 -22.41 4.05
CA LEU A 65 -1.78 -21.15 4.25
C LEU A 65 -2.04 -20.27 3.03
N LYS A 66 -2.59 -19.09 3.26
CA LYS A 66 -2.62 -17.99 2.30
C LYS A 66 -1.49 -17.05 2.68
N LEU A 67 -0.60 -16.76 1.74
CA LEU A 67 0.40 -15.71 1.86
C LEU A 67 -0.02 -14.54 0.99
N ASP A 68 0.13 -13.34 1.52
CA ASP A 68 -0.04 -12.10 0.78
C ASP A 68 1.33 -11.51 0.49
N PHE A 69 1.66 -11.41 -0.79
CA PHE A 69 2.93 -10.87 -1.27
C PHE A 69 2.85 -9.37 -1.58
N GLY A 70 1.73 -8.72 -1.23
CA GLY A 70 1.51 -7.31 -1.58
C GLY A 70 1.22 -7.11 -3.08
N GLU A 71 1.36 -5.86 -3.51
CA GLU A 71 1.19 -5.44 -4.90
C GLU A 71 2.51 -4.93 -5.48
N VAL A 72 2.64 -5.06 -6.80
CA VAL A 72 3.78 -4.52 -7.56
C VAL A 72 3.29 -3.36 -8.40
N LEU A 73 3.87 -2.18 -8.18
CA LEU A 73 3.60 -0.98 -8.99
C LEU A 73 4.87 -0.51 -9.69
N SER A 74 4.71 -0.08 -10.95
CA SER A 74 5.75 0.59 -11.73
C SER A 74 5.49 2.08 -11.73
N VAL A 75 6.50 2.87 -11.37
CA VAL A 75 6.46 4.33 -11.37
C VAL A 75 7.42 4.82 -12.44
N ASP A 76 6.89 5.45 -13.48
CA ASP A 76 7.68 6.01 -14.57
C ASP A 76 8.22 7.40 -14.20
N TYR A 77 9.42 7.72 -14.69
CA TYR A 77 10.05 9.03 -14.52
C TYR A 77 10.76 9.47 -15.79
N THR A 78 10.92 10.77 -15.94
CA THR A 78 11.63 11.38 -17.07
C THR A 78 13.00 11.93 -16.65
N GLU A 79 13.87 12.19 -17.63
CA GLU A 79 15.12 12.92 -17.38
C GLU A 79 14.83 14.28 -16.73
N GLY A 80 15.60 14.62 -15.70
CA GLY A 80 15.47 15.89 -14.97
C GLY A 80 14.65 15.75 -13.70
N TRP A 81 13.95 16.81 -13.33
CA TRP A 81 13.15 16.85 -12.11
C TRP A 81 11.78 16.25 -12.31
N ASN A 82 11.35 15.42 -11.37
CA ASN A 82 10.04 14.80 -11.32
C ASN A 82 9.40 15.08 -9.96
N LEU A 83 8.06 15.10 -9.92
CA LEU A 83 7.30 15.01 -8.68
C LEU A 83 6.96 13.54 -8.44
N VAL A 84 7.47 12.98 -7.35
CA VAL A 84 7.29 11.58 -6.99
C VAL A 84 6.59 11.43 -5.64
N GLY A 85 6.04 10.26 -5.38
CA GLY A 85 5.46 9.88 -4.11
C GLY A 85 5.53 8.37 -3.88
N LEU A 86 5.21 7.94 -2.67
CA LEU A 86 5.19 6.53 -2.31
C LEU A 86 3.77 5.98 -2.45
N PRO A 87 3.50 5.07 -3.40
CA PRO A 87 2.15 4.57 -3.64
C PRO A 87 1.79 3.34 -2.79
N LEU A 88 2.77 2.68 -2.14
CA LEU A 88 2.62 1.44 -1.38
C LEU A 88 3.26 1.59 -0.01
N ILE A 89 2.80 0.85 0.98
CA ILE A 89 3.54 0.63 2.22
C ILE A 89 4.65 -0.36 1.91
N VAL A 90 5.90 0.09 1.94
CA VAL A 90 7.09 -0.69 1.64
C VAL A 90 7.86 -1.02 2.90
N GLU A 91 8.71 -2.04 2.87
CA GLU A 91 9.57 -2.42 3.99
C GLU A 91 10.70 -1.41 4.20
N ASP A 92 11.32 -0.94 3.10
CA ASP A 92 12.38 0.05 3.12
C ASP A 92 11.96 1.26 2.27
N ASN A 93 11.85 2.42 2.91
CA ASN A 93 11.44 3.68 2.30
C ASN A 93 12.62 4.63 1.97
N ASP A 94 13.87 4.11 2.01
CA ASP A 94 15.03 4.83 1.47
C ASP A 94 14.82 5.06 -0.03
N TYR A 95 14.86 6.35 -0.44
CA TYR A 95 14.59 6.70 -1.83
C TYR A 95 15.58 6.10 -2.83
N GLN A 96 16.81 5.82 -2.42
CA GLN A 96 17.81 5.20 -3.29
C GLN A 96 17.55 3.70 -3.51
N MET A 97 16.86 3.05 -2.56
CA MET A 97 16.38 1.68 -2.74
C MET A 97 15.15 1.65 -3.65
N LEU A 98 14.24 2.61 -3.48
CA LEU A 98 13.01 2.70 -4.28
C LEU A 98 13.27 3.22 -5.70
N PHE A 99 14.17 4.18 -5.86
CA PHE A 99 14.55 4.81 -7.12
C PHE A 99 16.07 4.76 -7.33
N PRO A 100 16.64 3.60 -7.66
CA PRO A 100 18.10 3.41 -7.73
C PRO A 100 18.80 4.28 -8.77
N ASP A 101 18.07 4.74 -9.81
CA ASP A 101 18.60 5.61 -10.87
C ASP A 101 18.49 7.12 -10.53
N ALA A 102 17.98 7.45 -9.35
CA ALA A 102 17.86 8.83 -8.90
C ALA A 102 19.25 9.46 -8.64
N VAL A 103 19.37 10.75 -8.92
CA VAL A 103 20.57 11.50 -8.60
C VAL A 103 20.68 11.65 -7.08
N ASN A 104 21.78 11.18 -6.50
CA ASN A 104 21.99 11.21 -5.06
C ASN A 104 21.91 12.63 -4.49
N GLY A 105 21.23 12.77 -3.33
CA GLY A 105 21.05 14.02 -2.61
C GLY A 105 20.06 15.00 -3.26
N THR A 106 19.15 14.49 -4.11
CA THR A 106 18.16 15.32 -4.81
C THR A 106 16.71 15.05 -4.40
N LEU A 107 16.47 14.33 -3.31
CA LEU A 107 15.14 14.19 -2.74
C LEU A 107 14.81 15.43 -1.88
N TYR A 108 13.72 16.13 -2.21
CA TYR A 108 13.26 17.30 -1.48
C TYR A 108 11.78 17.25 -1.18
N SER A 109 11.44 17.36 0.11
CA SER A 109 10.07 17.66 0.57
C SER A 109 9.83 19.18 0.59
N PHE A 110 8.57 19.57 0.84
CA PHE A 110 8.18 20.96 0.99
C PHE A 110 7.26 21.16 2.21
N ASN A 111 7.71 22.02 3.13
CA ASN A 111 6.91 22.51 4.25
C ASN A 111 7.18 24.01 4.45
N GLY A 112 6.65 24.83 3.50
CA GLY A 112 6.93 26.25 3.43
C GLY A 112 8.32 26.60 2.85
N SER A 113 9.25 25.65 2.86
CA SER A 113 10.57 25.68 2.20
C SER A 113 10.94 24.24 1.78
N TYR A 114 11.94 24.13 0.90
CA TYR A 114 12.45 22.81 0.51
C TYR A 114 13.42 22.26 1.57
N HIS A 115 13.24 20.97 1.91
CA HIS A 115 14.09 20.22 2.83
C HIS A 115 14.64 18.99 2.12
N SER A 116 15.96 18.75 2.25
CA SER A 116 16.58 17.52 1.74
C SER A 116 16.20 16.35 2.64
N GLU A 117 15.80 15.26 2.02
CA GLU A 117 15.33 14.05 2.70
C GLU A 117 16.14 12.82 2.22
N GLU A 118 16.09 11.75 3.01
CA GLU A 118 16.65 10.43 2.68
C GLU A 118 15.57 9.37 2.51
N PHE A 119 14.39 9.61 3.09
CA PHE A 119 13.25 8.68 3.10
C PHE A 119 12.02 9.30 2.46
N ILE A 120 11.22 8.47 1.78
CA ILE A 120 9.93 8.86 1.20
C ILE A 120 8.81 8.40 2.12
N GLU A 121 8.01 9.34 2.61
CA GLU A 121 6.87 9.05 3.47
C GLU A 121 5.56 9.03 2.67
N MET A 122 4.68 8.09 3.01
CA MET A 122 3.36 7.97 2.43
C MET A 122 2.56 9.28 2.57
N GLY A 123 1.91 9.70 1.50
CA GLY A 123 1.09 10.90 1.47
C GLY A 123 1.86 12.20 1.26
N THR A 124 3.19 12.18 1.36
CA THR A 124 4.05 13.32 1.06
C THR A 124 4.57 13.20 -0.37
N GLY A 125 4.48 14.28 -1.14
CA GLY A 125 5.12 14.39 -2.44
C GLY A 125 6.54 14.95 -2.32
N TYR A 126 7.36 14.62 -3.29
CA TYR A 126 8.78 15.02 -3.29
C TYR A 126 9.21 15.44 -4.68
N TRP A 127 10.16 16.38 -4.75
CA TRP A 127 11.00 16.55 -5.91
C TRP A 127 12.14 15.54 -5.88
N LEU A 128 12.33 14.82 -7.01
CA LEU A 128 13.44 13.91 -7.22
C LEU A 128 13.98 14.10 -8.63
N ARG A 129 15.30 14.00 -8.78
CA ARG A 129 15.96 14.20 -10.07
C ARG A 129 16.54 12.91 -10.60
N PHE A 130 16.36 12.68 -11.92
CA PHE A 130 16.93 11.54 -12.65
C PHE A 130 17.87 12.03 -13.76
N GLN A 131 18.87 11.21 -14.11
CA GLN A 131 19.78 11.52 -15.23
C GLN A 131 19.16 11.14 -16.57
N ASP A 132 18.43 10.06 -16.61
CA ASP A 132 17.76 9.50 -17.77
C ASP A 132 16.32 9.16 -17.43
N SER A 133 15.45 9.00 -18.43
CA SER A 133 14.09 8.50 -18.25
C SER A 133 14.12 6.99 -17.99
N GLY A 134 13.20 6.50 -17.17
CA GLY A 134 13.10 5.09 -16.81
C GLY A 134 11.84 4.79 -15.99
N SER A 135 11.87 3.67 -15.29
CA SER A 135 10.83 3.27 -14.34
C SER A 135 11.42 2.58 -13.13
N ALA A 136 10.79 2.78 -11.97
CA ALA A 136 11.09 2.08 -10.73
C ALA A 136 9.95 1.10 -10.41
N VAL A 137 10.32 -0.09 -9.94
CA VAL A 137 9.35 -1.13 -9.53
C VAL A 137 9.35 -1.19 -8.01
N MET A 138 8.18 -1.04 -7.42
CA MET A 138 7.97 -1.08 -5.98
C MET A 138 7.08 -2.27 -5.62
N LEU A 139 7.44 -2.99 -4.57
CA LEU A 139 6.64 -4.04 -3.96
C LEU A 139 6.23 -3.58 -2.57
N GLY A 140 4.95 -3.72 -2.23
CA GLY A 140 4.45 -3.35 -0.91
C GLY A 140 2.96 -3.57 -0.75
N ASN A 141 2.43 -3.21 0.41
CA ASN A 141 1.01 -3.32 0.68
C ASN A 141 0.24 -2.10 0.16
N PRO A 142 -0.89 -2.32 -0.55
CA PRO A 142 -1.66 -1.24 -1.11
C PRO A 142 -2.40 -0.42 -0.04
N VAL A 143 -2.57 0.88 -0.33
CA VAL A 143 -3.33 1.83 0.47
C VAL A 143 -4.48 2.38 -0.35
N TYR A 144 -5.70 2.16 0.10
CA TYR A 144 -6.93 2.55 -0.59
C TYR A 144 -7.62 3.76 0.05
N GLU A 145 -7.20 4.14 1.24
CA GLU A 145 -7.66 5.31 1.96
C GLU A 145 -6.50 5.91 2.76
N LEU A 146 -6.30 7.22 2.64
CA LEU A 146 -5.24 7.93 3.35
C LEU A 146 -5.70 9.33 3.78
N SER A 147 -5.63 9.61 5.07
CA SER A 147 -5.88 10.94 5.62
C SER A 147 -4.59 11.75 5.62
N LEU A 148 -4.62 12.93 4.99
CA LEU A 148 -3.50 13.84 4.86
C LEU A 148 -3.74 15.09 5.69
N SER A 149 -2.75 15.48 6.51
CA SER A 149 -2.72 16.78 7.17
C SER A 149 -2.08 17.80 6.25
N VAL A 150 -2.76 18.90 5.98
CA VAL A 150 -2.28 19.98 5.12
C VAL A 150 -2.23 21.31 5.86
N ASN A 151 -1.27 22.17 5.47
CA ASN A 151 -1.11 23.52 6.01
C ASN A 151 -1.76 24.54 5.09
N ALA A 152 -2.17 25.70 5.63
CA ALA A 152 -2.58 26.82 4.79
C ALA A 152 -1.48 27.20 3.79
N GLY A 153 -1.85 27.37 2.54
CA GLY A 153 -0.90 27.64 1.44
C GLY A 153 -0.63 26.42 0.57
N TRP A 154 0.58 26.31 0.04
CA TRP A 154 0.98 25.22 -0.83
C TRP A 154 1.45 24.00 -0.02
N ASN A 155 0.99 22.83 -0.43
CA ASN A 155 1.37 21.51 0.09
C ASN A 155 1.84 20.64 -1.07
N LEU A 156 2.80 19.79 -0.82
CA LEU A 156 3.25 18.78 -1.76
C LEU A 156 2.81 17.40 -1.22
N ILE A 157 1.85 16.80 -1.89
CA ILE A 157 1.24 15.52 -1.50
C ILE A 157 1.55 14.44 -2.52
N SER A 158 1.39 13.16 -2.15
CA SER A 158 1.43 12.03 -3.08
C SER A 158 0.07 11.37 -3.23
N ALA A 159 -0.11 10.64 -4.36
CA ALA A 159 -1.23 9.74 -4.55
C ALA A 159 -1.09 8.47 -3.67
N ILE A 160 -2.18 7.70 -3.60
CA ILE A 160 -2.25 6.37 -2.99
C ILE A 160 -2.07 5.27 -4.06
N SER A 161 -2.34 3.99 -3.72
CA SER A 161 -2.03 2.84 -4.58
C SER A 161 -2.86 2.73 -5.86
N ILE A 162 -3.97 3.44 -5.93
CA ILE A 162 -4.82 3.51 -7.13
C ILE A 162 -5.11 4.96 -7.48
N PRO A 163 -5.42 5.27 -8.75
CA PRO A 163 -5.77 6.62 -9.15
C PRO A 163 -6.96 7.18 -8.36
N VAL A 164 -6.87 8.45 -7.97
CA VAL A 164 -7.93 9.17 -7.26
C VAL A 164 -8.36 10.35 -8.08
N GLU A 165 -9.60 10.34 -8.56
CA GLU A 165 -10.23 11.50 -9.20
C GLU A 165 -10.18 12.70 -8.24
N ILE A 166 -9.83 13.90 -8.75
CA ILE A 166 -9.77 15.10 -7.90
C ILE A 166 -11.12 15.38 -7.23
N GLY A 167 -12.23 15.08 -7.94
CA GLY A 167 -13.59 15.22 -7.40
C GLY A 167 -13.95 14.24 -6.29
N ALA A 168 -13.20 13.14 -6.14
CA ALA A 168 -13.38 12.13 -5.09
C ALA A 168 -12.58 12.44 -3.79
N ILE A 169 -11.68 13.44 -3.82
CA ILE A 169 -10.97 13.88 -2.63
C ILE A 169 -11.98 14.40 -1.60
N ILE A 170 -12.00 13.79 -0.42
CA ILE A 170 -12.86 14.23 0.68
C ILE A 170 -12.20 15.43 1.36
N ASP A 171 -12.85 16.58 1.27
CA ASP A 171 -12.45 17.85 1.88
C ASP A 171 -13.60 18.38 2.75
N PRO A 172 -13.75 17.90 3.99
CA PRO A 172 -14.92 18.19 4.81
C PRO A 172 -15.02 19.65 5.22
N ASP A 173 -13.91 20.34 5.28
CA ASP A 173 -13.82 21.76 5.67
C ASP A 173 -13.76 22.70 4.47
N ASN A 174 -13.80 22.16 3.26
CA ASN A 174 -13.72 22.89 1.99
C ASN A 174 -12.51 23.85 1.94
N ILE A 175 -11.35 23.30 2.30
CA ILE A 175 -10.09 24.06 2.40
C ILE A 175 -9.29 24.07 1.10
N ILE A 176 -9.48 23.11 0.20
CA ILE A 176 -8.80 23.07 -1.10
C ILE A 176 -9.30 24.23 -1.97
N ILE A 177 -8.37 24.99 -2.52
CA ILE A 177 -8.70 26.06 -3.48
C ILE A 177 -8.90 25.42 -4.86
N ASN A 178 -10.12 25.53 -5.40
CA ASN A 178 -10.46 24.93 -6.68
C ASN A 178 -9.49 25.34 -7.81
N GLY A 179 -9.08 24.37 -8.65
CA GLY A 179 -8.18 24.59 -9.77
C GLY A 179 -6.72 24.82 -9.38
N THR A 180 -6.33 24.43 -8.16
CA THR A 180 -4.95 24.57 -7.66
C THR A 180 -4.27 23.24 -7.35
N ILE A 181 -4.69 22.17 -8.02
CA ILE A 181 -4.00 20.89 -7.99
C ILE A 181 -3.19 20.73 -9.28
N TYR A 182 -1.86 20.57 -9.13
CA TYR A 182 -0.93 20.52 -10.25
C TYR A 182 0.01 19.33 -10.12
N GLY A 183 0.13 18.58 -11.21
CA GLY A 183 1.24 17.68 -11.46
C GLY A 183 2.39 18.40 -12.16
N PHE A 184 3.40 17.65 -12.58
CA PHE A 184 4.56 18.16 -13.28
C PHE A 184 4.96 17.24 -14.44
N ASP A 185 4.93 17.79 -15.65
CA ASP A 185 5.47 17.17 -16.86
C ASP A 185 6.19 18.27 -17.65
N SER A 186 7.52 18.41 -17.47
CA SER A 186 8.33 19.49 -18.03
C SER A 186 7.84 20.91 -17.69
N GLY A 187 6.83 21.01 -16.84
CA GLY A 187 6.15 22.22 -16.34
C GLY A 187 4.95 21.83 -15.50
N TYR A 188 4.39 22.79 -14.77
CA TYR A 188 3.17 22.53 -13.99
C TYR A 188 1.97 22.36 -14.93
N ILE A 189 1.25 21.27 -14.74
CA ILE A 189 0.03 20.94 -15.48
C ILE A 189 -1.14 20.74 -14.52
N SER A 190 -2.33 21.22 -14.90
CA SER A 190 -3.55 20.85 -14.20
C SER A 190 -3.87 19.39 -14.47
N VAL A 191 -4.30 18.66 -13.45
CA VAL A 191 -4.65 17.25 -13.54
C VAL A 191 -6.10 17.03 -13.12
N ASP A 192 -6.70 15.94 -13.58
CA ASP A 192 -8.06 15.54 -13.23
C ASP A 192 -8.05 14.38 -12.22
N GLU A 193 -6.91 13.69 -12.08
CA GLU A 193 -6.69 12.58 -11.15
C GLU A 193 -5.29 12.62 -10.56
N LEU A 194 -5.13 11.98 -9.40
CA LEU A 194 -3.85 11.70 -8.76
C LEU A 194 -3.44 10.28 -9.11
N VAL A 195 -2.28 10.11 -9.75
CA VAL A 195 -1.76 8.82 -10.24
C VAL A 195 -0.78 8.23 -9.21
N PRO A 196 -0.85 6.92 -8.88
CA PRO A 196 0.09 6.27 -7.98
C PRO A 196 1.55 6.49 -8.35
N GLY A 197 2.38 6.81 -7.36
CA GLY A 197 3.81 7.07 -7.55
C GLY A 197 4.16 8.51 -7.91
N GLU A 198 3.18 9.34 -8.23
CA GLU A 198 3.38 10.76 -8.55
C GLU A 198 3.11 11.68 -7.35
N GLY A 199 3.79 12.83 -7.36
CA GLY A 199 3.58 13.92 -6.41
C GLY A 199 2.78 15.09 -7.02
N TYR A 200 2.06 15.81 -6.18
CA TYR A 200 1.16 16.88 -6.61
C TYR A 200 1.21 18.08 -5.67
N TRP A 201 1.22 19.26 -6.27
CA TRP A 201 0.97 20.49 -5.55
C TRP A 201 -0.53 20.70 -5.31
N VAL A 202 -0.89 20.96 -4.08
CA VAL A 202 -2.26 21.33 -3.66
C VAL A 202 -2.19 22.59 -2.85
N ARG A 203 -3.07 23.56 -3.15
CA ARG A 203 -3.18 24.80 -2.37
C ARG A 203 -4.45 24.82 -1.54
N THR A 204 -4.28 25.13 -0.25
CA THR A 204 -5.38 25.25 0.69
C THR A 204 -5.48 26.63 1.31
N ASN A 205 -6.69 27.05 1.69
CA ASN A 205 -6.93 28.35 2.34
C ASN A 205 -6.71 28.30 3.85
N ASN A 206 -6.82 27.12 4.48
CA ASN A 206 -6.59 26.86 5.89
C ASN A 206 -5.81 25.56 6.08
N SER A 207 -5.22 25.39 7.25
CA SER A 207 -4.74 24.07 7.70
C SER A 207 -5.92 23.18 8.07
N GLY A 208 -5.80 21.89 7.80
CA GLY A 208 -6.84 20.91 8.07
C GLY A 208 -6.45 19.51 7.59
N SER A 209 -7.45 18.68 7.34
CA SER A 209 -7.27 17.32 6.84
C SER A 209 -8.10 17.11 5.57
N ILE A 210 -7.50 16.39 4.62
CA ILE A 210 -8.19 15.87 3.43
C ILE A 210 -8.01 14.37 3.39
N VAL A 211 -8.93 13.64 2.73
CA VAL A 211 -8.82 12.19 2.60
C VAL A 211 -8.80 11.80 1.13
N LEU A 212 -7.76 11.06 0.76
CA LEU A 212 -7.69 10.37 -0.52
C LEU A 212 -8.36 9.01 -0.33
N ILE A 213 -9.33 8.69 -1.15
CA ILE A 213 -10.04 7.42 -1.12
C ILE A 213 -10.28 6.92 -2.54
N SER A 214 -10.15 5.61 -2.73
CA SER A 214 -10.55 4.95 -3.96
C SER A 214 -12.02 4.55 -3.88
N GLU A 215 -12.77 4.80 -4.94
CA GLU A 215 -14.12 4.23 -5.11
C GLU A 215 -14.09 2.76 -5.55
#